data_fc2b7919fbc14f95578a4fcb8635d31f
#
_entry.id   fc2b7919fbc14f95578a4fcb8635d31f
#
_cell.length_a   1.000
_cell.length_b   1.000
_cell.length_c   1.000
_cell.angle_alpha   90.00
_cell.angle_beta   90.00
_cell.angle_gamma   90.00
#
_symmetry.space_group_name_H-M   'P 1'
#
loop_
_entity.id
_entity.type
_entity.pdbx_description
1 polymer ?
#
loop_
_entity_poly.entity_id
_entity_poly.type
_entity_poly.pdbx_seq_one_letter_code
_entity_poly.pdbx_strand_id
1 'polypeptide(L)'
;MSKTLMVFLIFSCVVLAALQPAHAQTLTWSGRSWKVTNGQMAGVAPGNPANVTIDSQGYLHLRIVQQDGKWTAGELFTTENLGFGTYQWVVQGNVYAMDPTTVLGLFTYGPTHHIGTDAEDEIDIEFSQWNKTCHGCNADFTVYPATGHRKPKGVSAWEDNFKVSGGNLTTARMEWFPDHVVFTLMDGAQPIGTVAELIKTETYTSDATNIPQVAAPVGINLWCFKQTPAQD
;
A
#
# COMPACT_ATOMS: atom_id res chain seq x y z
N MET A 1 47.02 62.74 -11.64
CA MET A 1 45.89 62.10 -10.96
C MET A 1 45.43 60.94 -11.82
N SER A 2 45.89 59.73 -11.49
CA SER A 2 45.54 58.49 -12.22
C SER A 2 44.24 57.89 -11.63
N LYS A 3 43.21 57.66 -12.47
CA LYS A 3 41.99 57.00 -12.09
C LYS A 3 42.10 55.51 -12.44
N THR A 4 42.28 54.68 -11.43
CA THR A 4 42.27 53.21 -11.57
C THR A 4 40.84 52.74 -11.68
N LEU A 5 40.46 52.12 -12.79
CA LEU A 5 39.15 51.47 -13.02
C LEU A 5 39.25 50.03 -12.51
N MET A 6 38.50 49.73 -11.47
CA MET A 6 38.43 48.36 -10.90
C MET A 6 37.24 47.65 -11.51
N VAL A 7 37.48 46.59 -12.31
CA VAL A 7 36.44 45.76 -12.92
C VAL A 7 36.19 44.57 -12.00
N PHE A 8 34.98 44.49 -11.44
CA PHE A 8 34.54 43.28 -10.71
C PHE A 8 33.94 42.29 -11.71
N LEU A 9 34.60 41.13 -11.87
CA LEU A 9 34.04 39.97 -12.55
C LEU A 9 33.19 39.16 -11.52
N ILE A 10 31.88 39.21 -11.70
CA ILE A 10 30.96 38.33 -10.96
C ILE A 10 30.91 36.96 -11.68
N PHE A 11 31.54 35.96 -11.12
CA PHE A 11 31.37 34.57 -11.56
C PHE A 11 30.03 34.06 -11.01
N SER A 12 29.04 34.01 -11.88
CA SER A 12 27.79 33.31 -11.58
C SER A 12 28.02 31.78 -11.71
N CYS A 13 28.15 31.10 -10.59
CA CYS A 13 28.22 29.64 -10.55
C CYS A 13 26.82 29.10 -10.78
N VAL A 14 26.48 28.74 -12.02
CA VAL A 14 25.28 28.00 -12.32
C VAL A 14 25.51 26.55 -11.86
N VAL A 15 24.98 26.22 -10.69
CA VAL A 15 24.89 24.80 -10.26
C VAL A 15 23.84 24.13 -11.12
N LEU A 16 24.25 23.46 -12.19
CA LEU A 16 23.39 22.47 -12.85
C LEU A 16 23.15 21.34 -11.85
N ALA A 17 21.98 21.34 -11.21
CA ALA A 17 21.50 20.14 -10.56
C ALA A 17 21.33 19.07 -11.64
N ALA A 18 22.23 18.12 -11.69
CA ALA A 18 22.09 16.95 -12.55
C ALA A 18 20.80 16.25 -12.11
N LEU A 19 19.81 16.20 -13.01
CA LEU A 19 18.66 15.32 -12.88
C LEU A 19 19.20 13.89 -12.84
N GLN A 20 19.34 13.35 -11.64
CA GLN A 20 19.65 11.94 -11.48
C GLN A 20 18.50 11.15 -12.10
N PRO A 21 18.77 10.14 -12.94
CA PRO A 21 17.72 9.25 -13.39
C PRO A 21 17.08 8.67 -12.14
N ALA A 22 15.74 8.66 -12.11
CA ALA A 22 14.98 8.11 -11.00
C ALA A 22 15.28 6.61 -10.91
N HIS A 23 16.30 6.23 -10.17
CA HIS A 23 16.57 4.84 -9.83
C HIS A 23 15.39 4.33 -8.98
N ALA A 24 14.95 3.10 -9.26
CA ALA A 24 13.99 2.43 -8.41
C ALA A 24 14.53 2.46 -6.97
N GLN A 25 13.87 3.17 -6.09
CA GLN A 25 14.28 3.27 -4.70
C GLN A 25 14.04 1.94 -4.03
N THR A 26 15.08 1.38 -3.43
CA THR A 26 14.99 0.20 -2.56
C THR A 26 15.22 0.66 -1.13
N LEU A 27 14.43 0.15 -0.21
CA LEU A 27 14.59 0.40 1.22
C LEU A 27 14.57 -0.92 2.00
N THR A 28 15.08 -0.89 3.23
CA THR A 28 15.00 -2.03 4.17
C THR A 28 14.02 -1.68 5.27
N TRP A 29 12.98 -2.49 5.44
CA TRP A 29 11.98 -2.31 6.49
C TRP A 29 11.47 -3.66 6.99
N SER A 30 11.27 -3.78 8.30
CA SER A 30 10.80 -5.02 8.94
C SER A 30 11.64 -6.26 8.54
N GLY A 31 12.98 -6.08 8.47
CA GLY A 31 13.93 -7.14 8.12
C GLY A 31 13.93 -7.60 6.68
N ARG A 32 13.24 -6.90 5.77
CA ARG A 32 13.10 -7.22 4.34
C ARG A 32 13.52 -6.06 3.45
N SER A 33 13.89 -6.40 2.22
CA SER A 33 14.14 -5.41 1.17
C SER A 33 12.86 -5.14 0.40
N TRP A 34 12.60 -3.85 0.14
CA TRP A 34 11.41 -3.37 -0.53
C TRP A 34 11.78 -2.48 -1.70
N LYS A 35 11.11 -2.67 -2.81
CA LYS A 35 11.19 -1.81 -3.99
C LYS A 35 10.01 -0.84 -3.96
N VAL A 36 10.29 0.46 -4.05
CA VAL A 36 9.27 1.50 -4.09
C VAL A 36 8.87 1.76 -5.53
N THR A 37 7.56 1.84 -5.78
CA THR A 37 7.00 2.12 -7.10
C THR A 37 7.26 3.57 -7.50
N ASN A 38 7.70 3.75 -8.76
CA ASN A 38 7.87 5.04 -9.40
C ASN A 38 7.10 5.04 -10.73
N GLY A 39 6.05 5.83 -10.82
CA GLY A 39 5.19 5.89 -12.00
C GLY A 39 3.88 5.14 -11.85
N GLN A 40 3.51 4.33 -12.82
CA GLN A 40 2.20 3.69 -12.84
C GLN A 40 2.00 2.74 -11.65
N MET A 41 0.84 2.84 -11.01
CA MET A 41 0.32 1.98 -9.96
C MET A 41 -1.21 1.94 -10.02
N ALA A 42 -1.87 1.29 -9.08
CA ALA A 42 -3.33 1.33 -8.96
C ALA A 42 -3.87 2.76 -8.86
N GLY A 43 -5.07 2.98 -9.39
CA GLY A 43 -5.81 4.23 -9.28
C GLY A 43 -5.38 5.35 -10.21
N VAL A 44 -5.70 6.59 -9.82
CA VAL A 44 -5.56 7.78 -10.68
C VAL A 44 -4.33 8.64 -10.40
N ALA A 45 -3.61 8.37 -9.31
CA ALA A 45 -2.38 9.08 -8.94
C ALA A 45 -1.16 8.15 -9.09
N PRO A 46 -0.13 8.53 -9.86
CA PRO A 46 1.06 7.71 -10.03
C PRO A 46 1.86 7.60 -8.73
N GLY A 47 2.62 6.51 -8.59
CA GLY A 47 3.57 6.31 -7.49
C GLY A 47 4.73 7.31 -7.55
N ASN A 48 5.08 7.85 -6.38
CA ASN A 48 6.25 8.69 -6.21
C ASN A 48 7.07 8.17 -5.02
N PRO A 49 8.33 7.80 -5.21
CA PRO A 49 9.17 7.29 -4.14
C PRO A 49 9.29 8.22 -2.92
N ALA A 50 9.16 9.53 -3.10
CA ALA A 50 9.16 10.50 -2.00
C ALA A 50 7.96 10.34 -1.05
N ASN A 51 6.91 9.64 -1.47
CA ASN A 51 5.72 9.37 -0.65
C ASN A 51 5.86 8.12 0.25
N VAL A 52 7.00 7.43 0.17
CA VAL A 52 7.31 6.26 0.98
C VAL A 52 8.57 6.53 1.78
N THR A 53 8.46 6.63 3.09
CA THR A 53 9.59 6.97 3.97
C THR A 53 9.58 6.11 5.22
N ILE A 54 10.74 5.95 5.85
CA ILE A 54 10.88 5.33 7.16
C ILE A 54 11.40 6.40 8.11
N ASP A 55 10.76 6.55 9.27
CA ASP A 55 11.18 7.50 10.28
C ASP A 55 12.31 6.95 11.19
N SER A 56 12.77 7.78 12.11
CA SER A 56 13.84 7.41 13.06
C SER A 56 13.44 6.35 14.08
N GLN A 57 12.14 6.06 14.21
CA GLN A 57 11.59 5.01 15.07
C GLN A 57 11.37 3.69 14.30
N GLY A 58 11.59 3.69 12.98
CA GLY A 58 11.43 2.54 12.11
C GLY A 58 10.00 2.35 11.58
N TYR A 59 9.12 3.34 11.71
CA TYR A 59 7.79 3.28 11.13
C TYR A 59 7.82 3.63 9.65
N LEU A 60 7.10 2.84 8.86
CA LEU A 60 6.86 3.09 7.45
C LEU A 60 5.72 4.10 7.30
N HIS A 61 5.94 5.13 6.50
CA HIS A 61 4.95 6.13 6.16
C HIS A 61 4.64 6.09 4.68
N LEU A 62 3.34 6.00 4.35
CA LEU A 62 2.84 6.22 3.00
C LEU A 62 2.02 7.49 2.95
N ARG A 63 2.10 8.21 1.83
CA ARG A 63 1.39 9.48 1.64
C ARG A 63 0.74 9.55 0.28
N ILE A 64 -0.38 10.28 0.22
CA ILE A 64 -0.94 10.84 -0.99
C ILE A 64 -0.67 12.33 -0.92
N VAL A 65 0.01 12.88 -1.91
CA VAL A 65 0.48 14.29 -1.89
C VAL A 65 0.11 14.98 -3.19
N GLN A 66 -0.38 16.21 -3.08
CA GLN A 66 -0.50 17.11 -4.20
C GLN A 66 0.65 18.12 -4.18
N GLN A 67 1.39 18.18 -5.27
CA GLN A 67 2.43 19.18 -5.48
C GLN A 67 2.30 19.74 -6.90
N ASP A 68 2.31 21.07 -7.03
CA ASP A 68 2.17 21.78 -8.32
C ASP A 68 0.94 21.32 -9.13
N GLY A 69 -0.18 21.10 -8.44
CA GLY A 69 -1.45 20.64 -9.03
C GLY A 69 -1.47 19.16 -9.43
N LYS A 70 -0.40 18.40 -9.18
CA LYS A 70 -0.31 16.96 -9.51
C LYS A 70 -0.38 16.12 -8.25
N TRP A 71 -1.27 15.14 -8.24
CA TRP A 71 -1.36 14.15 -7.18
C TRP A 71 -0.39 13.00 -7.42
N THR A 72 0.23 12.52 -6.37
CA THR A 72 1.07 11.32 -6.34
C THR A 72 0.77 10.49 -5.10
N ALA A 73 1.02 9.20 -5.17
CA ALA A 73 0.69 8.21 -4.16
C ALA A 73 1.93 7.40 -3.75
N GLY A 74 1.79 6.52 -2.76
CA GLY A 74 2.87 5.69 -2.27
C GLY A 74 2.58 4.21 -2.41
N GLU A 75 3.53 3.42 -2.94
CA GLU A 75 3.45 1.97 -3.06
C GLU A 75 4.83 1.35 -2.98
N LEU A 76 4.91 0.18 -2.36
CA LEU A 76 6.13 -0.61 -2.30
C LEU A 76 5.80 -2.11 -2.28
N PHE A 77 6.75 -2.91 -2.76
CA PHE A 77 6.67 -4.37 -2.78
C PHE A 77 7.93 -5.00 -2.21
N THR A 78 7.80 -6.15 -1.55
CA THR A 78 8.99 -6.96 -1.22
C THR A 78 9.75 -7.32 -2.49
N THR A 79 11.08 -7.35 -2.40
CA THR A 79 11.92 -7.80 -3.55
C THR A 79 11.93 -9.31 -3.69
N GLU A 80 11.47 -10.02 -2.70
CA GLU A 80 11.32 -11.47 -2.67
C GLU A 80 9.84 -11.86 -2.74
N ASN A 81 9.57 -13.02 -3.31
CA ASN A 81 8.25 -13.64 -3.29
C ASN A 81 8.08 -14.41 -1.99
N LEU A 82 6.95 -14.21 -1.33
CA LEU A 82 6.61 -14.84 -0.07
C LEU A 82 5.40 -15.76 -0.30
N GLY A 83 5.42 -16.94 0.32
CA GLY A 83 4.40 -17.96 0.15
C GLY A 83 3.45 -18.07 1.33
N PHE A 84 2.90 -19.26 1.54
CA PHE A 84 2.00 -19.54 2.66
C PHE A 84 2.62 -19.10 3.99
N GLY A 85 1.80 -18.49 4.84
CA GLY A 85 2.24 -17.98 6.13
C GLY A 85 1.33 -16.91 6.71
N THR A 86 1.80 -16.31 7.80
CA THR A 86 1.09 -15.23 8.50
C THR A 86 1.73 -13.90 8.17
N TYR A 87 0.93 -12.98 7.69
CA TYR A 87 1.28 -11.60 7.40
C TYR A 87 0.50 -10.69 8.34
N GLN A 88 1.20 -9.83 9.05
CA GLN A 88 0.55 -8.95 10.01
C GLN A 88 1.13 -7.55 9.94
N TRP A 89 0.24 -6.58 9.93
CA TRP A 89 0.56 -5.17 9.97
C TRP A 89 -0.13 -4.51 11.17
N VAL A 90 0.55 -3.60 11.81
CA VAL A 90 -0.05 -2.66 12.76
C VAL A 90 -0.10 -1.31 12.07
N VAL A 91 -1.29 -0.85 11.79
CA VAL A 91 -1.54 0.41 11.08
C VAL A 91 -1.92 1.48 12.09
N GLN A 92 -1.24 2.62 12.03
CA GLN A 92 -1.59 3.79 12.82
C GLN A 92 -2.27 4.82 11.93
N GLY A 93 -3.44 5.26 12.33
CA GLY A 93 -4.24 6.26 11.63
C GLY A 93 -5.74 5.95 11.66
N ASN A 94 -6.53 6.90 11.19
CA ASN A 94 -7.99 6.77 11.13
C ASN A 94 -8.42 5.97 9.89
N VAL A 95 -7.97 4.71 9.78
CA VAL A 95 -8.27 3.87 8.60
C VAL A 95 -9.77 3.67 8.35
N TYR A 96 -10.58 3.80 9.40
CA TYR A 96 -12.04 3.72 9.31
C TYR A 96 -12.72 5.02 8.80
N ALA A 97 -11.97 6.11 8.68
CA ALA A 97 -12.50 7.44 8.35
C ALA A 97 -11.57 8.21 7.38
N MET A 98 -10.86 7.49 6.52
CA MET A 98 -10.08 8.11 5.44
C MET A 98 -11.01 8.81 4.43
N ASP A 99 -10.46 9.71 3.61
CA ASP A 99 -11.20 10.25 2.47
C ASP A 99 -11.82 9.09 1.67
N PRO A 100 -13.09 9.21 1.26
CA PRO A 100 -13.79 8.11 0.58
C PRO A 100 -13.11 7.59 -0.67
N THR A 101 -12.24 8.38 -1.30
CA THR A 101 -11.48 7.98 -2.50
C THR A 101 -10.15 7.32 -2.18
N THR A 102 -9.73 7.35 -0.91
CA THR A 102 -8.46 6.76 -0.49
C THR A 102 -8.60 5.28 -0.21
N VAL A 103 -7.63 4.50 -0.66
CA VAL A 103 -7.48 3.07 -0.40
C VAL A 103 -6.12 2.81 0.20
N LEU A 104 -6.07 2.14 1.35
CA LEU A 104 -4.87 1.54 1.91
C LEU A 104 -4.92 0.04 1.68
N GLY A 105 -4.04 -0.48 0.84
CA GLY A 105 -3.93 -1.91 0.54
C GLY A 105 -2.77 -2.58 1.26
N LEU A 106 -3.03 -3.78 1.79
CA LEU A 106 -2.08 -4.70 2.39
C LEU A 106 -2.30 -6.05 1.71
N PHE A 107 -1.40 -6.46 0.81
CA PHE A 107 -1.76 -7.49 -0.15
C PHE A 107 -0.58 -8.33 -0.63
N THR A 108 -0.90 -9.43 -1.31
CA THR A 108 0.03 -10.16 -2.20
C THR A 108 -0.41 -9.92 -3.64
N TYR A 109 0.51 -9.91 -4.59
CA TYR A 109 0.14 -9.59 -5.97
C TYR A 109 1.00 -10.35 -6.96
N GLY A 110 0.52 -11.47 -7.45
CA GLY A 110 1.10 -12.33 -8.48
C GLY A 110 2.63 -12.40 -8.54
N PRO A 111 3.25 -13.46 -8.96
CA PRO A 111 4.71 -13.65 -8.84
C PRO A 111 5.53 -12.63 -9.64
N THR A 112 4.91 -11.95 -10.58
CA THR A 112 5.56 -10.94 -11.43
C THR A 112 5.00 -9.55 -11.25
N HIS A 113 3.96 -9.38 -10.43
CA HIS A 113 3.18 -8.15 -10.23
C HIS A 113 3.09 -7.27 -11.48
N HIS A 114 2.63 -7.85 -12.56
CA HIS A 114 2.38 -7.10 -13.78
C HIS A 114 1.12 -6.26 -13.60
N ILE A 115 1.26 -4.96 -13.82
CA ILE A 115 0.09 -4.08 -13.93
C ILE A 115 -0.76 -4.60 -15.09
N GLY A 116 -2.04 -4.90 -14.80
CA GLY A 116 -2.97 -5.46 -15.77
C GLY A 116 -3.21 -6.96 -15.67
N THR A 117 -2.59 -7.64 -14.71
CA THR A 117 -2.92 -9.04 -14.36
C THR A 117 -3.80 -9.14 -13.11
N ASP A 118 -4.59 -8.12 -12.86
CA ASP A 118 -5.59 -8.12 -11.78
C ASP A 118 -6.48 -9.36 -11.83
N ALA A 119 -6.91 -9.80 -10.65
CA ALA A 119 -7.78 -10.94 -10.45
C ALA A 119 -7.09 -12.31 -10.66
N GLU A 120 -5.78 -12.40 -10.45
CA GLU A 120 -5.03 -13.66 -10.38
C GLU A 120 -3.94 -13.58 -9.32
N ASP A 121 -3.80 -14.62 -8.48
CA ASP A 121 -2.75 -14.78 -7.46
C ASP A 121 -2.63 -13.58 -6.49
N GLU A 122 -3.75 -13.02 -6.07
CA GLU A 122 -3.81 -11.83 -5.25
C GLU A 122 -4.68 -12.07 -4.01
N ILE A 123 -4.25 -11.59 -2.87
CA ILE A 123 -4.99 -11.65 -1.61
C ILE A 123 -4.86 -10.30 -0.94
N ASP A 124 -5.99 -9.66 -0.61
CA ASP A 124 -6.04 -8.28 -0.17
C ASP A 124 -6.73 -8.09 1.17
N ILE A 125 -6.19 -7.17 1.94
CA ILE A 125 -6.90 -6.41 2.96
C ILE A 125 -6.86 -4.96 2.53
N GLU A 126 -8.01 -4.36 2.26
CA GLU A 126 -8.07 -2.97 1.83
C GLU A 126 -8.97 -2.15 2.76
N PHE A 127 -8.43 -1.06 3.28
CA PHE A 127 -9.20 -0.07 4.01
C PHE A 127 -9.65 1.00 3.04
N SER A 128 -10.96 1.10 2.80
CA SER A 128 -11.54 2.05 1.87
C SER A 128 -13.05 2.19 2.03
N GLN A 129 -13.57 3.32 1.60
CA GLN A 129 -15.01 3.54 1.38
C GLN A 129 -15.38 3.41 -0.10
N TRP A 130 -14.41 3.10 -0.97
CA TRP A 130 -14.61 2.92 -2.41
C TRP A 130 -15.41 4.06 -3.06
N ASN A 131 -15.10 5.32 -2.70
CA ASN A 131 -15.85 6.49 -3.10
C ASN A 131 -17.35 6.38 -2.75
N LYS A 132 -17.66 5.80 -1.59
CA LYS A 132 -19.01 5.54 -1.06
C LYS A 132 -19.84 4.57 -1.91
N THR A 133 -19.20 3.75 -2.77
CA THR A 133 -19.92 2.79 -3.62
C THR A 133 -20.30 1.50 -2.89
N CYS A 134 -19.72 1.23 -1.74
CA CYS A 134 -19.99 0.05 -0.93
C CYS A 134 -20.99 0.27 0.22
N HIS A 135 -21.80 1.32 0.15
CA HIS A 135 -22.91 1.57 1.08
C HIS A 135 -22.54 1.61 2.58
N GLY A 136 -21.37 2.16 2.90
CA GLY A 136 -20.94 2.38 4.28
C GLY A 136 -19.79 1.48 4.73
N CYS A 137 -19.27 0.60 3.89
CA CYS A 137 -18.06 -0.16 4.21
C CYS A 137 -16.86 0.75 4.44
N ASN A 138 -15.87 0.23 5.14
CA ASN A 138 -14.57 0.86 5.35
C ASN A 138 -13.40 -0.12 5.34
N ALA A 139 -13.66 -1.41 5.12
CA ALA A 139 -12.66 -2.43 4.82
C ALA A 139 -13.21 -3.47 3.85
N ASP A 140 -12.32 -4.12 3.13
CA ASP A 140 -12.60 -5.19 2.19
C ASP A 140 -11.52 -6.28 2.31
N PHE A 141 -11.95 -7.54 2.18
CA PHE A 141 -11.08 -8.72 2.09
C PHE A 141 -11.34 -9.40 0.78
N THR A 142 -10.31 -9.57 -0.04
CA THR A 142 -10.47 -10.20 -1.35
C THR A 142 -9.47 -11.34 -1.54
N VAL A 143 -9.92 -12.43 -2.14
CA VAL A 143 -9.08 -13.53 -2.63
C VAL A 143 -9.34 -13.71 -4.11
N TYR A 144 -8.34 -13.47 -4.92
CA TYR A 144 -8.37 -13.77 -6.35
C TYR A 144 -7.81 -15.16 -6.63
N PRO A 145 -8.34 -15.87 -7.63
CA PRO A 145 -7.95 -17.25 -7.89
C PRO A 145 -6.51 -17.35 -8.39
N ALA A 146 -5.95 -18.57 -8.26
CA ALA A 146 -4.65 -18.93 -8.82
C ALA A 146 -4.56 -18.65 -10.34
N THR A 147 -3.36 -18.39 -10.82
CA THR A 147 -3.08 -18.15 -12.25
C THR A 147 -3.72 -19.22 -13.15
N GLY A 148 -4.35 -18.79 -14.23
CA GLY A 148 -5.05 -19.66 -15.19
C GLY A 148 -6.45 -20.10 -14.75
N HIS A 149 -6.89 -19.73 -13.55
CA HIS A 149 -8.23 -19.99 -13.03
C HIS A 149 -9.06 -18.71 -12.85
N ARG A 150 -8.73 -17.70 -13.61
CA ARG A 150 -9.33 -16.38 -13.55
C ARG A 150 -10.85 -16.42 -13.59
N LYS A 151 -11.45 -15.78 -12.60
CA LYS A 151 -12.89 -15.52 -12.54
C LYS A 151 -13.16 -14.05 -12.85
N PRO A 152 -14.39 -13.68 -13.23
CA PRO A 152 -14.76 -12.29 -13.48
C PRO A 152 -14.54 -11.36 -12.28
N LYS A 153 -14.54 -11.93 -11.07
CA LYS A 153 -14.26 -11.23 -9.81
C LYS A 153 -13.63 -12.20 -8.82
N GLY A 154 -12.76 -11.70 -7.97
CA GLY A 154 -12.35 -12.37 -6.74
C GLY A 154 -13.53 -12.56 -5.79
N VAL A 155 -13.32 -13.31 -4.73
CA VAL A 155 -14.27 -13.42 -3.63
C VAL A 155 -13.97 -12.32 -2.64
N SER A 156 -14.95 -11.47 -2.37
CA SER A 156 -14.81 -10.34 -1.45
C SER A 156 -15.77 -10.45 -0.29
N ALA A 157 -15.31 -10.07 0.89
CA ALA A 157 -16.13 -9.84 2.08
C ALA A 157 -15.94 -8.38 2.54
N TRP A 158 -17.04 -7.68 2.73
CA TRP A 158 -17.05 -6.27 3.10
C TRP A 158 -17.31 -6.07 4.57
N GLU A 159 -16.55 -5.18 5.19
CA GLU A 159 -16.71 -4.81 6.59
C GLU A 159 -17.20 -3.39 6.74
N ASP A 160 -18.30 -3.22 7.45
CA ASP A 160 -18.99 -1.96 7.59
C ASP A 160 -18.70 -1.29 8.94
N ASN A 161 -18.49 0.02 8.91
CA ASN A 161 -18.55 0.92 10.07
C ASN A 161 -17.77 0.46 11.30
N PHE A 162 -16.68 -0.29 11.12
CA PHE A 162 -15.82 -0.60 12.26
C PHE A 162 -15.09 0.65 12.74
N LYS A 163 -14.76 0.68 14.02
CA LYS A 163 -13.95 1.73 14.64
C LYS A 163 -12.95 1.07 15.56
N VAL A 164 -11.78 1.70 15.65
CA VAL A 164 -10.77 1.32 16.64
C VAL A 164 -10.89 2.21 17.87
N SER A 165 -10.60 1.65 19.03
CA SER A 165 -10.45 2.36 20.30
C SER A 165 -8.98 2.62 20.59
N GLY A 166 -8.46 3.06 21.51
CA GLY A 166 -7.06 2.99 21.95
C GLY A 166 -5.98 3.59 21.03
N GLY A 167 -6.19 4.75 20.43
CA GLY A 167 -5.12 5.52 19.82
C GLY A 167 -4.95 5.31 18.30
N ASN A 168 -6.02 4.94 17.63
CA ASN A 168 -6.06 4.75 16.18
C ASN A 168 -5.05 3.71 15.66
N LEU A 169 -4.86 2.63 16.41
CA LEU A 169 -4.09 1.48 15.97
C LEU A 169 -5.03 0.36 15.54
N THR A 170 -4.78 -0.22 14.38
CA THR A 170 -5.49 -1.40 13.87
C THR A 170 -4.47 -2.45 13.52
N THR A 171 -4.64 -3.66 14.04
CA THR A 171 -3.87 -4.83 13.59
C THR A 171 -4.66 -5.52 12.50
N ALA A 172 -4.08 -5.61 11.31
CA ALA A 172 -4.57 -6.37 10.18
C ALA A 172 -3.71 -7.61 9.99
N ARG A 173 -4.33 -8.79 9.90
CA ARG A 173 -3.64 -10.05 9.71
C ARG A 173 -4.27 -10.83 8.58
N MET A 174 -3.43 -11.40 7.74
CA MET A 174 -3.74 -12.37 6.71
C MET A 174 -2.97 -13.65 7.00
N GLU A 175 -3.65 -14.77 7.10
CA GLU A 175 -3.06 -16.10 7.25
C GLU A 175 -3.40 -16.89 5.99
N TRP A 176 -2.40 -17.11 5.15
CA TRP A 176 -2.54 -17.76 3.86
C TRP A 176 -2.09 -19.21 3.92
N PHE A 177 -3.02 -20.11 3.63
CA PHE A 177 -2.84 -21.57 3.59
C PHE A 177 -3.18 -22.11 2.19
N PRO A 178 -2.81 -23.37 1.86
CA PRO A 178 -3.09 -23.95 0.54
C PRO A 178 -4.58 -24.07 0.18
N ASP A 179 -5.45 -24.16 1.17
CA ASP A 179 -6.88 -24.45 1.03
C ASP A 179 -7.79 -23.38 1.66
N HIS A 180 -7.21 -22.38 2.31
CA HIS A 180 -7.99 -21.29 2.91
C HIS A 180 -7.13 -20.06 3.18
N VAL A 181 -7.81 -18.92 3.34
CA VAL A 181 -7.22 -17.66 3.82
C VAL A 181 -8.06 -17.17 4.99
N VAL A 182 -7.40 -16.81 6.08
CA VAL A 182 -8.05 -16.18 7.25
C VAL A 182 -7.64 -14.73 7.33
N PHE A 183 -8.62 -13.85 7.35
CA PHE A 183 -8.44 -12.43 7.60
C PHE A 183 -8.87 -12.09 9.02
N THR A 184 -8.10 -11.27 9.71
CA THR A 184 -8.44 -10.83 11.07
C THR A 184 -8.10 -9.35 11.23
N LEU A 185 -9.09 -8.57 11.65
CA LEU A 185 -8.91 -7.19 12.12
C LEU A 185 -9.07 -7.15 13.64
N MET A 186 -8.15 -6.49 14.31
CA MET A 186 -8.14 -6.34 15.76
C MET A 186 -7.88 -4.87 16.13
N ASP A 187 -8.47 -4.41 17.21
CA ASP A 187 -8.17 -3.10 17.77
C ASP A 187 -6.81 -3.11 18.49
N GLY A 188 -6.09 -2.01 18.38
CA GLY A 188 -4.78 -1.86 18.98
C GLY A 188 -3.66 -2.63 18.28
N ALA A 189 -2.46 -2.60 18.87
CA ALA A 189 -1.30 -3.35 18.41
C ALA A 189 -1.30 -4.75 19.07
N GLN A 190 -1.60 -5.78 18.30
CA GLN A 190 -1.67 -7.15 18.79
C GLN A 190 -0.41 -7.95 18.39
N PRO A 191 0.14 -8.76 19.30
CA PRO A 191 1.24 -9.66 18.95
C PRO A 191 0.83 -10.71 17.91
N ILE A 192 1.79 -11.18 17.11
CA ILE A 192 1.59 -12.32 16.21
C ILE A 192 1.21 -13.56 17.07
N GLY A 193 0.25 -14.34 16.57
CA GLY A 193 -0.27 -15.53 17.26
C GLY A 193 -1.31 -15.24 18.36
N THR A 194 -1.60 -13.99 18.63
CA THR A 194 -2.66 -13.56 19.57
C THR A 194 -3.89 -13.11 18.79
N VAL A 195 -5.07 -13.50 19.23
CA VAL A 195 -6.34 -12.90 18.78
C VAL A 195 -6.98 -12.25 20.00
N ALA A 196 -6.95 -10.94 20.06
CA ALA A 196 -7.54 -10.14 21.12
C ALA A 196 -8.15 -8.88 20.53
N GLU A 197 -9.10 -8.28 21.23
CA GLU A 197 -9.82 -7.07 20.80
C GLU A 197 -10.32 -7.19 19.35
N LEU A 198 -10.97 -8.33 19.08
CA LEU A 198 -11.41 -8.73 17.74
C LEU A 198 -12.45 -7.76 17.20
N ILE A 199 -12.15 -7.12 16.07
CA ILE A 199 -13.11 -6.35 15.29
C ILE A 199 -13.85 -7.30 14.35
N LYS A 200 -13.09 -8.06 13.54
CA LYS A 200 -13.65 -8.97 12.55
C LYS A 200 -12.68 -10.11 12.22
N THR A 201 -13.24 -11.27 11.92
CA THR A 201 -12.53 -12.35 11.23
C THR A 201 -13.39 -12.89 10.10
N GLU A 202 -12.75 -13.18 8.97
CA GLU A 202 -13.34 -13.84 7.81
C GLU A 202 -12.45 -14.98 7.37
N THR A 203 -13.08 -16.09 6.96
CA THR A 203 -12.34 -17.24 6.42
C THR A 203 -12.89 -17.57 5.04
N TYR A 204 -12.01 -17.51 4.05
CA TYR A 204 -12.30 -17.99 2.72
C TYR A 204 -11.67 -19.37 2.55
N THR A 205 -12.50 -20.40 2.38
CA THR A 205 -12.07 -21.79 2.18
C THR A 205 -12.40 -22.23 0.76
N SER A 206 -11.43 -22.80 0.06
CA SER A 206 -11.61 -23.31 -1.30
C SER A 206 -10.50 -24.32 -1.65
N ASP A 207 -10.52 -24.78 -2.89
CA ASP A 207 -9.45 -25.61 -3.44
C ASP A 207 -8.30 -24.78 -4.05
N ALA A 208 -7.25 -25.44 -4.46
CA ALA A 208 -6.06 -24.85 -5.06
C ALA A 208 -6.32 -24.07 -6.36
N THR A 209 -7.51 -24.14 -6.95
CA THR A 209 -7.85 -23.33 -8.13
C THR A 209 -8.33 -21.95 -7.76
N ASN A 210 -8.79 -21.76 -6.55
CA ASN A 210 -9.38 -20.51 -6.05
C ASN A 210 -8.54 -19.85 -4.95
N ILE A 211 -7.53 -20.52 -4.44
CA ILE A 211 -6.55 -19.97 -3.51
C ILE A 211 -5.22 -19.84 -4.25
N PRO A 212 -4.55 -18.69 -4.22
CA PRO A 212 -3.20 -18.56 -4.75
C PRO A 212 -2.25 -19.63 -4.20
N GLN A 213 -1.49 -20.28 -5.10
CA GLN A 213 -0.59 -21.38 -4.74
C GLN A 213 0.89 -21.00 -4.94
N VAL A 214 1.16 -19.87 -5.57
CA VAL A 214 2.52 -19.45 -5.95
C VAL A 214 2.95 -18.31 -5.04
N ALA A 215 4.18 -18.39 -4.54
CA ALA A 215 4.77 -17.30 -3.76
C ALA A 215 4.75 -15.99 -4.58
N ALA A 216 4.34 -14.91 -3.95
CA ALA A 216 4.14 -13.60 -4.56
C ALA A 216 4.82 -12.49 -3.74
N PRO A 217 5.18 -11.34 -4.35
CA PRO A 217 5.55 -10.16 -3.59
C PRO A 217 4.42 -9.74 -2.65
N VAL A 218 4.78 -9.28 -1.46
CA VAL A 218 3.86 -8.58 -0.57
C VAL A 218 3.92 -7.09 -0.89
N GLY A 219 2.77 -6.50 -1.10
CA GLY A 219 2.60 -5.09 -1.40
C GLY A 219 1.96 -4.32 -0.25
N ILE A 220 2.30 -3.04 -0.18
CA ILE A 220 1.61 -2.05 0.66
C ILE A 220 1.43 -0.82 -0.21
N ASN A 221 0.21 -0.31 -0.34
CA ASN A 221 -0.05 0.91 -1.07
C ASN A 221 -1.04 1.84 -0.35
N LEU A 222 -0.94 3.11 -0.66
CA LEU A 222 -1.93 4.12 -0.34
C LEU A 222 -2.22 4.88 -1.63
N TRP A 223 -3.44 4.75 -2.18
CA TRP A 223 -3.79 5.20 -3.52
C TRP A 223 -5.18 5.83 -3.61
N CYS A 224 -5.53 6.35 -4.78
CA CYS A 224 -6.77 7.07 -5.02
C CYS A 224 -7.67 6.32 -6.00
N PHE A 225 -8.84 5.88 -5.54
CA PHE A 225 -9.84 5.16 -6.35
C PHE A 225 -10.71 6.13 -7.14
N LYS A 226 -10.66 6.04 -8.48
CA LYS A 226 -11.45 6.81 -9.46
C LYS A 226 -11.21 8.32 -9.47
N GLN A 227 -10.93 8.95 -8.37
CA GLN A 227 -10.65 10.39 -8.25
C GLN A 227 -9.69 10.65 -7.10
N THR A 228 -9.06 11.80 -7.11
CA THR A 228 -8.19 12.26 -6.02
C THR A 228 -9.03 12.78 -4.84
N PRO A 229 -8.46 12.84 -3.63
CA PRO A 229 -9.14 13.43 -2.47
C PRO A 229 -9.66 14.83 -2.76
N ALA A 230 -10.77 15.21 -2.11
CA ALA A 230 -11.24 16.58 -2.16
C ALA A 230 -10.18 17.51 -1.59
N GLN A 231 -10.06 18.68 -2.19
CA GLN A 231 -9.25 19.76 -1.59
C GLN A 231 -10.10 20.43 -0.52
N ASP A 232 -9.58 20.51 0.71
CA ASP A 232 -10.17 21.28 1.80
C ASP A 232 -10.00 22.81 1.58
#